data_7e3fd9d3698add480cb55851175b3134
#
_entry.id   7e3fd9d3698add480cb55851175b3134
#
_cell.length_a   1.000
_cell.length_b   1.000
_cell.length_c   1.000
_cell.angle_alpha   90.00
_cell.angle_beta   90.00
_cell.angle_gamma   90.00
#
_symmetry.space_group_name_H-M   'P 1'
#
loop_
_entity.id
_entity.type
_entity.pdbx_description
1 polymer ?
#
loop_
_entity_poly.entity_id
_entity_poly.type
_entity_poly.pdbx_seq_one_letter_code
_entity_poly.pdbx_strand_id
1 'polypeptide(L)'
;MTPNEETVTLTKGSRYRIESMETRETPLVTKGIFKGYSTIGPEDALCMELDESHTELQGRIRLIPLQMIIAIDVIEAVEEEKKPEKPQTMYG
;
A
#
# COMPACT_ATOMS: atom_id res chain seq x y z
N MET A 1 23.34 11.41 5.65
CA MET A 1 22.94 11.41 5.34
C MET A 1 22.65 11.11 4.90
N THR A 2 22.18 11.15 4.87
CA THR A 2 21.67 10.97 4.35
C THR A 2 21.25 10.98 3.88
N PRO A 3 21.13 11.15 3.66
CA PRO A 3 20.52 11.21 3.14
C PRO A 3 19.86 10.84 2.59
N ASN A 4 19.85 11.06 2.25
CA ASN A 4 19.12 10.79 1.72
C ASN A 4 18.32 9.95 1.86
N GLU A 5 17.89 10.30 2.26
CA GLU A 5 17.16 9.54 2.40
C GLU A 5 16.12 9.58 1.63
N GLU A 6 15.91 8.84 0.78
CA GLU A 6 14.87 8.88 0.05
C GLU A 6 13.78 8.25 0.75
N THR A 7 12.62 8.82 0.86
CA THR A 7 11.44 8.28 1.46
C THR A 7 10.68 7.56 0.39
N VAL A 8 10.40 6.30 0.61
CA VAL A 8 9.63 5.54 -0.35
C VAL A 8 8.17 5.71 0.02
N THR A 9 7.41 6.24 -0.89
CA THR A 9 5.99 6.48 -0.66
C THR A 9 5.18 5.42 -1.38
N LEU A 10 4.21 4.85 -0.70
CA LEU A 10 3.32 3.89 -1.33
C LEU A 10 2.34 4.65 -2.21
N THR A 11 2.12 4.18 -3.41
CA THR A 11 1.23 4.86 -4.33
C THR A 11 0.07 3.95 -4.70
N LYS A 12 -1.11 4.53 -4.78
CA LYS A 12 -2.30 3.77 -5.11
C LYS A 12 -2.15 3.20 -6.50
N GLY A 13 -2.59 1.99 -6.64
CA GLY A 13 -2.50 1.29 -7.92
C GLY A 13 -1.25 0.46 -8.06
N SER A 14 -0.29 0.63 -7.17
CA SER A 14 0.94 -0.14 -7.22
C SER A 14 0.71 -1.51 -6.61
N ARG A 15 1.54 -2.44 -7.02
CA ARG A 15 1.42 -3.81 -6.56
C ARG A 15 2.49 -4.09 -5.52
N TYR A 16 2.07 -4.56 -4.37
CA TYR A 16 2.98 -4.83 -3.28
C TYR A 16 2.74 -6.22 -2.70
N ARG A 17 3.79 -6.75 -2.08
CA ARG A 17 3.68 -7.96 -1.30
C ARG A 17 3.96 -7.54 0.12
N ILE A 18 3.02 -7.73 1.01
CA ILE A 18 3.13 -7.26 2.38
C ILE A 18 3.14 -8.43 3.33
N GLU A 19 4.14 -8.43 4.20
CA GLU A 19 4.21 -9.42 5.23
C GLU A 19 3.79 -8.76 6.52
N SER A 20 2.79 -9.30 7.19
CA SER A 20 2.32 -8.75 8.44
C SER A 20 2.23 -9.86 9.47
N MET A 21 2.14 -9.45 10.74
CA MET A 21 2.09 -10.40 11.79
C MET A 21 0.72 -10.97 11.92
N GLU A 22 0.61 -12.28 11.89
CA GLU A 22 -0.65 -12.90 12.13
C GLU A 22 -0.55 -13.63 13.44
N THR A 23 0.51 -14.44 13.61
CA THR A 23 0.78 -15.06 14.87
C THR A 23 2.25 -14.82 15.14
N ARG A 24 2.75 -15.26 16.30
CA ARG A 24 4.12 -15.11 16.59
C ARG A 24 5.01 -15.79 15.62
N GLU A 25 4.56 -16.89 15.04
CA GLU A 25 5.43 -17.68 14.23
C GLU A 25 5.11 -17.67 12.78
N THR A 26 3.93 -17.21 12.39
CA THR A 26 3.51 -17.30 11.00
C THR A 26 3.06 -15.96 10.51
N PRO A 27 3.83 -15.34 9.66
CA PRO A 27 3.39 -14.06 9.10
C PRO A 27 2.31 -14.29 8.06
N LEU A 28 1.50 -13.28 7.88
CA LEU A 28 0.47 -13.29 6.87
C LEU A 28 1.03 -12.56 5.66
N VAL A 29 0.92 -13.18 4.50
CA VAL A 29 1.41 -12.57 3.28
C VAL A 29 0.22 -12.06 2.48
N THR A 30 0.28 -10.80 2.08
CA THR A 30 -0.78 -10.19 1.29
C THR A 30 -0.17 -9.69 -0.01
N LYS A 31 -0.75 -10.11 -1.12
CA LYS A 31 -0.30 -9.67 -2.42
C LYS A 31 -1.45 -8.99 -3.12
N GLY A 32 -1.21 -7.86 -3.69
CA GLY A 32 -2.28 -7.16 -4.37
C GLY A 32 -1.94 -5.73 -4.68
N ILE A 33 -2.98 -4.95 -4.81
CA ILE A 33 -2.86 -3.57 -5.23
C ILE A 33 -3.20 -2.65 -4.09
N PHE A 34 -2.35 -1.67 -3.88
CA PHE A 34 -2.53 -0.72 -2.79
C PHE A 34 -3.67 0.23 -3.14
N LYS A 35 -4.62 0.35 -2.24
CA LYS A 35 -5.78 1.20 -2.47
C LYS A 35 -5.81 2.42 -1.54
N GLY A 36 -4.80 2.59 -0.72
CA GLY A 36 -4.75 3.74 0.17
C GLY A 36 -4.79 3.33 1.61
N TYR A 37 -5.07 4.29 2.48
CA TYR A 37 -5.08 4.04 3.91
C TYR A 37 -6.49 4.19 4.45
N SER A 38 -6.74 3.55 5.57
CA SER A 38 -8.01 3.66 6.24
C SER A 38 -7.75 3.51 7.73
N THR A 39 -8.78 3.27 8.51
CA THR A 39 -8.60 3.05 9.93
C THR A 39 -9.39 1.82 10.37
N ILE A 40 -8.90 1.20 11.42
CA ILE A 40 -9.61 0.14 12.08
C ILE A 40 -9.70 0.60 13.51
N GLY A 41 -10.88 1.10 13.92
CA GLY A 41 -11.00 1.74 15.21
C GLY A 41 -10.05 2.92 15.27
N PRO A 42 -9.22 3.03 16.27
CA PRO A 42 -8.27 4.14 16.37
C PRO A 42 -6.97 3.92 15.61
N GLU A 43 -6.82 2.76 14.97
CA GLU A 43 -5.55 2.44 14.34
C GLU A 43 -5.56 2.69 12.86
N ASP A 44 -4.46 3.17 12.33
CA ASP A 44 -4.33 3.35 10.90
C ASP A 44 -4.08 2.00 10.24
N ALA A 45 -4.60 1.83 9.07
CA ALA A 45 -4.49 0.59 8.34
C ALA A 45 -4.22 0.86 6.88
N LEU A 46 -3.61 -0.13 6.26
CA LEU A 46 -3.29 -0.10 4.85
C LEU A 46 -4.34 -0.93 4.15
N CYS A 47 -4.85 -0.45 3.03
CA CYS A 47 -5.89 -1.15 2.28
C CYS A 47 -5.28 -1.80 1.06
N MET A 48 -5.50 -3.11 0.91
CA MET A 48 -5.00 -3.85 -0.23
C MET A 48 -6.12 -4.59 -0.90
N GLU A 49 -6.18 -4.50 -2.21
CA GLU A 49 -7.12 -5.29 -2.96
C GLU A 49 -6.39 -6.56 -3.35
N LEU A 50 -6.86 -7.70 -2.92
CA LEU A 50 -6.15 -8.96 -3.05
C LEU A 50 -6.13 -9.43 -4.50
N ASP A 51 -4.99 -9.90 -4.94
CA ASP A 51 -4.86 -10.35 -6.33
C ASP A 51 -5.21 -11.83 -6.45
N GLU A 52 -4.98 -12.36 -7.64
CA GLU A 52 -5.43 -13.71 -7.92
C GLU A 52 -4.71 -14.77 -7.12
N SER A 53 -3.59 -14.45 -6.49
CA SER A 53 -2.89 -15.43 -5.69
C SER A 53 -3.68 -15.79 -4.44
N HIS A 54 -4.68 -14.98 -4.08
CA HIS A 54 -5.48 -15.22 -2.91
C HIS A 54 -6.76 -16.02 -3.21
N THR A 55 -6.87 -16.53 -4.41
CA THR A 55 -7.94 -17.44 -4.83
C THR A 55 -9.33 -16.92 -4.45
N GLU A 56 -9.96 -17.50 -3.45
CA GLU A 56 -11.31 -17.12 -3.12
C GLU A 56 -11.46 -15.72 -2.62
N LEU A 57 -10.40 -15.15 -2.11
CA LEU A 57 -10.46 -13.79 -1.60
C LEU A 57 -10.05 -12.76 -2.64
N GLN A 58 -9.77 -13.21 -3.86
CA GLN A 58 -9.36 -12.29 -4.90
C GLN A 58 -10.37 -11.16 -5.05
N GLY A 59 -9.89 -9.95 -5.16
CA GLY A 59 -10.76 -8.79 -5.34
C GLY A 59 -11.28 -8.19 -4.05
N ARG A 60 -11.10 -8.87 -2.93
CA ARG A 60 -11.56 -8.34 -1.68
C ARG A 60 -10.56 -7.35 -1.14
N ILE A 61 -11.03 -6.45 -0.29
CA ILE A 61 -10.17 -5.47 0.33
C ILE A 61 -9.74 -5.99 1.69
N ARG A 62 -8.46 -6.00 1.93
CA ARG A 62 -7.90 -6.41 3.21
C ARG A 62 -7.32 -5.18 3.89
N LEU A 63 -7.69 -4.97 5.14
CA LEU A 63 -7.14 -3.88 5.93
C LEU A 63 -6.07 -4.46 6.83
N ILE A 64 -4.88 -3.87 6.78
CA ILE A 64 -3.77 -4.37 7.56
C ILE A 64 -3.31 -3.25 8.48
N PRO A 65 -3.39 -3.43 9.80
CA PRO A 65 -2.94 -2.40 10.71
C PRO A 65 -1.46 -2.10 10.49
N LEU A 66 -1.11 -0.84 10.44
CA LEU A 66 0.26 -0.47 10.11
C LEU A 66 1.27 -1.05 11.08
N GLN A 67 0.93 -1.10 12.35
CA GLN A 67 1.89 -1.57 13.32
C GLN A 67 2.13 -3.07 13.22
N MET A 68 1.33 -3.78 12.46
CA MET A 68 1.52 -5.20 12.29
C MET A 68 2.36 -5.53 11.08
N ILE A 69 2.73 -4.55 10.29
CA ILE A 69 3.47 -4.81 9.07
C ILE A 69 4.92 -5.04 9.38
N ILE A 70 5.46 -6.14 8.84
CA ILE A 70 6.84 -6.48 9.02
C ILE A 70 7.66 -5.98 7.85
N ALA A 71 7.18 -6.18 6.65
CA ALA A 71 7.93 -5.81 5.45
C ALA A 71 6.98 -5.57 4.30
N ILE A 72 7.38 -4.72 3.38
CA ILE A 72 6.63 -4.44 2.16
C ILE A 72 7.60 -4.54 1.01
N ASP A 73 7.31 -5.44 0.09
CA ASP A 73 8.12 -5.57 -1.11
C ASP A 73 7.38 -4.91 -2.26
N VAL A 74 8.06 -4.08 -2.99
CA VAL A 74 7.48 -3.38 -4.11
C VAL A 74 7.60 -4.28 -5.33
N ILE A 75 6.47 -4.74 -5.84
CA ILE A 75 6.47 -5.61 -6.99
C ILE A 75 6.41 -4.78 -8.27
N GLU A 76 5.51 -3.80 -8.28
CA GLU A 76 5.39 -2.99 -9.46
C GLU A 76 4.86 -1.64 -9.04
N ALA A 77 5.68 -0.62 -9.12
CA ALA A 77 5.29 0.71 -8.67
C ALA A 77 4.72 1.53 -9.80
N VAL A 78 3.60 2.16 -9.53
CA VAL A 78 2.98 3.06 -10.48
C VAL A 78 3.32 4.45 -9.99
N GLU A 79 3.83 5.30 -10.91
CA GLU A 79 4.18 6.61 -10.53
C GLU A 79 2.95 7.40 -10.30
N GLU A 80 2.95 8.16 -9.21
CA GLU A 80 1.82 8.95 -8.93
C GLU A 80 1.74 10.02 -9.94
N GLU A 81 0.57 10.20 -10.60
CA GLU A 81 0.46 11.16 -11.57
C GLU A 81 0.37 12.44 -10.98
N LYS A 82 1.25 13.35 -11.28
CA LYS A 82 1.17 14.62 -10.82
C LYS A 82 0.21 15.28 -11.63
N LYS A 83 -0.91 15.66 -11.16
CA LYS A 83 -1.80 16.39 -11.88
C LYS A 83 -1.23 17.61 -12.18
N PRO A 84 -1.14 18.00 -13.30
CA PRO A 84 -0.56 19.27 -13.61
C PRO A 84 -1.33 20.25 -12.88
N GLU A 85 -1.07 20.87 -12.37
CA GLU A 85 -1.74 21.62 -11.70
C GLU A 85 -2.19 22.56 -12.22
N LYS A 86 -2.56 22.49 -12.62
CA LYS A 86 -2.92 23.23 -13.23
C LYS A 86 -3.03 24.04 -13.36
N PRO A 87 -3.18 24.33 -13.59
CA PRO A 87 -3.26 25.07 -13.90
C PRO A 87 -3.44 25.68 -13.93
N GLN A 88 -3.44 25.72 -13.83
CA GLN A 88 -3.47 26.36 -13.86
C GLN A 88 -3.58 26.95 -14.17
N THR A 89 -3.81 27.20 -14.23
CA THR A 89 -3.86 27.85 -14.61
C THR A 89 -4.05 28.36 -14.99
N MET A 90 -4.28 28.66 -15.12
CA MET A 90 -4.32 29.30 -15.56
C MET A 90 -4.42 29.94 -15.77
N TYR A 91 -4.50 30.37 -15.79
CA TYR A 91 -4.46 31.14 -16.06
C TYR A 91 -4.29 31.60 -16.28
N GLY A 92 -4.26 31.56 -16.21
CA GLY A 92 -4.19 32.22 -16.42
C GLY A 92 -4.19 32.40 -16.63
#